data_8cac88bbe427956f5be82fd1a158b297
#
_entry.id   8cac88bbe427956f5be82fd1a158b297
#
_cell.length_a   1.000
_cell.length_b   1.000
_cell.length_c   1.000
_cell.angle_alpha   90.00
_cell.angle_beta   90.00
_cell.angle_gamma   90.00
#
_symmetry.space_group_name_H-M   'P 1'
#
loop_
_entity.id
_entity.type
_entity.pdbx_description
1 polymer ?
#
loop_
_entity_poly.entity_id
_entity_poly.type
_entity_poly.pdbx_seq_one_letter_code
_entity_poly.pdbx_strand_id
1 'polypeptide(L)'
;MENLIFSLNATVPVFAMIILGMLFKKIGIIDDVFASKMNKFVFLIPLPVLLFKDLATLDFKEIWDTKFVLFCFFITIFSILIVTILSFLLKNKKNQGEFIQASYRSSAALLGIALIQNVYGKATMAPLMIIGSVPLYNIMAVVVLSFFSPERKGISKEMWMKTLKGIITNPILIGIVIGLCWSLLHLPMPTMLDKTVTSIGNVATPLGLMAMGATFNYKKALGDLKPALCATFIKLFGFCTLFLPLAIFFGFRQEQLIAIRVMLGSATTVSCYVMAKNMGHEGVLTSTVVMLTTLISGFSITMWLYILKTLQFL
;
A
#
# COMPACT_ATOMS: atom_id res chain seq x y z
N MET A 1 23.11 -9.30 -10.23
CA MET A 1 23.40 -9.24 -8.78
C MET A 1 22.85 -7.98 -8.14
N GLU A 2 22.98 -6.80 -8.74
CA GLU A 2 22.49 -5.52 -8.17
C GLU A 2 21.00 -5.51 -7.83
N ASN A 3 20.14 -6.03 -8.70
CA ASN A 3 18.69 -6.11 -8.42
C ASN A 3 18.34 -7.02 -7.23
N LEU A 4 19.14 -8.08 -6.99
CA LEU A 4 18.96 -8.96 -5.83
C LEU A 4 19.38 -8.25 -4.54
N ILE A 5 20.51 -7.57 -4.56
CA ILE A 5 21.01 -6.76 -3.42
C ILE A 5 20.02 -5.65 -3.10
N PHE A 6 19.52 -4.95 -4.12
CA PHE A 6 18.47 -3.93 -3.96
C PHE A 6 17.22 -4.51 -3.28
N SER A 7 16.74 -5.66 -3.76
CA SER A 7 15.57 -6.33 -3.17
C SER A 7 15.81 -6.74 -1.72
N LEU A 8 16.97 -7.28 -1.39
CA LEU A 8 17.33 -7.65 -0.02
C LEU A 8 17.40 -6.43 0.89
N ASN A 9 18.01 -5.34 0.44
CA ASN A 9 18.06 -4.08 1.19
C ASN A 9 16.68 -3.49 1.46
N ALA A 10 15.70 -3.71 0.59
CA ALA A 10 14.32 -3.26 0.78
C ALA A 10 13.51 -4.20 1.69
N THR A 11 13.76 -5.52 1.63
CA THR A 11 12.92 -6.52 2.29
C THR A 11 13.44 -6.91 3.68
N VAL A 12 14.75 -7.04 3.86
CA VAL A 12 15.36 -7.45 5.14
C VAL A 12 14.99 -6.53 6.30
N PRO A 13 15.04 -5.18 6.17
CA PRO A 13 14.62 -4.29 7.26
C PRO A 13 13.13 -4.47 7.65
N VAL A 14 12.24 -4.73 6.68
CA VAL A 14 10.83 -4.99 6.95
C VAL A 14 10.65 -6.25 7.79
N PHE A 15 11.31 -7.35 7.40
CA PHE A 15 11.28 -8.59 8.18
C PHE A 15 11.92 -8.43 9.55
N ALA A 16 13.04 -7.72 9.66
CA ALA A 16 13.70 -7.46 10.93
C ALA A 16 12.75 -6.77 11.91
N MET A 17 12.00 -5.75 11.46
CA MET A 17 11.02 -5.05 12.31
C MET A 17 9.87 -5.96 12.75
N ILE A 18 9.37 -6.84 11.88
CA ILE A 18 8.33 -7.82 12.22
C ILE A 18 8.86 -8.80 13.28
N ILE A 19 10.06 -9.35 13.06
CA ILE A 19 10.71 -10.29 13.98
C ILE A 19 10.98 -9.62 15.34
N LEU A 20 11.43 -8.36 15.35
CA LEU A 20 11.60 -7.59 16.59
C LEU A 20 10.27 -7.43 17.32
N GLY A 21 9.16 -7.16 16.62
CA GLY A 21 7.84 -7.12 17.21
C GLY A 21 7.42 -8.44 17.87
N MET A 22 7.68 -9.57 17.19
CA MET A 22 7.44 -10.91 17.76
C MET A 22 8.33 -11.18 18.98
N LEU A 23 9.61 -10.80 18.91
CA LEU A 23 10.57 -10.97 20.00
C LEU A 23 10.16 -10.15 21.22
N PHE A 24 9.85 -8.87 21.05
CA PHE A 24 9.41 -7.97 22.13
C PHE A 24 8.11 -8.45 22.78
N LYS A 25 7.21 -9.06 22.01
CA LYS A 25 6.03 -9.73 22.55
C LYS A 25 6.43 -10.94 23.42
N LYS A 26 7.36 -11.78 22.93
CA LYS A 26 7.81 -12.99 23.64
C LYS A 26 8.52 -12.67 24.95
N ILE A 27 9.32 -11.61 25.00
CA ILE A 27 10.06 -11.19 26.21
C ILE A 27 9.24 -10.25 27.13
N GLY A 28 7.97 -9.95 26.76
CA GLY A 28 7.06 -9.17 27.59
C GLY A 28 7.21 -7.65 27.53
N ILE A 29 8.04 -7.11 26.65
CA ILE A 29 8.16 -5.65 26.43
C ILE A 29 6.90 -5.10 25.75
N ILE A 30 6.32 -5.85 24.83
CA ILE A 30 5.07 -5.52 24.14
C ILE A 30 4.01 -6.53 24.57
N ASP A 31 2.95 -6.06 25.21
CA ASP A 31 1.74 -6.82 25.46
C ASP A 31 0.66 -6.53 24.40
N ASP A 32 -0.49 -7.22 24.47
CA ASP A 32 -1.58 -7.02 23.51
C ASP A 32 -2.20 -5.63 23.59
N VAL A 33 -2.24 -5.05 24.78
CA VAL A 33 -2.79 -3.72 25.02
C VAL A 33 -1.86 -2.66 24.40
N PHE A 34 -0.56 -2.80 24.62
CA PHE A 34 0.45 -1.88 24.05
C PHE A 34 0.50 -1.99 22.54
N ALA A 35 0.50 -3.22 21.98
CA ALA A 35 0.46 -3.44 20.53
C ALA A 35 -0.78 -2.81 19.88
N SER A 36 -1.94 -2.90 20.54
CA SER A 36 -3.18 -2.25 20.10
C SER A 36 -3.07 -0.72 20.14
N LYS A 37 -2.50 -0.15 21.21
CA LYS A 37 -2.26 1.29 21.34
C LYS A 37 -1.25 1.79 20.30
N MET A 38 -0.16 1.06 20.05
CA MET A 38 0.80 1.36 18.98
C MET A 38 0.10 1.44 17.63
N ASN A 39 -0.71 0.43 17.30
CA ASN A 39 -1.43 0.39 16.03
C ASN A 39 -2.41 1.56 15.88
N LYS A 40 -3.16 1.88 16.96
CA LYS A 40 -4.06 3.05 17.01
C LYS A 40 -3.31 4.36 16.85
N PHE A 41 -2.16 4.52 17.52
CA PHE A 41 -1.32 5.71 17.40
C PHE A 41 -0.82 5.89 15.96
N VAL A 42 -0.30 4.82 15.34
CA VAL A 42 0.16 4.86 13.94
C VAL A 42 -0.97 5.27 13.00
N PHE A 43 -2.17 4.74 13.20
CA PHE A 43 -3.34 5.07 12.38
C PHE A 43 -3.78 6.53 12.50
N LEU A 44 -3.73 7.10 13.72
CA LEU A 44 -4.26 8.43 14.01
C LEU A 44 -3.29 9.56 13.67
N ILE A 45 -1.96 9.33 13.78
CA ILE A 45 -0.96 10.40 13.71
C ILE A 45 0.11 10.12 12.65
N PRO A 46 1.05 9.17 12.81
CA PRO A 46 2.16 9.03 11.86
C PRO A 46 1.72 8.72 10.44
N LEU A 47 0.70 7.88 10.24
CA LEU A 47 0.26 7.48 8.91
C LEU A 47 -0.43 8.63 8.14
N PRO A 48 -1.35 9.41 8.71
CA PRO A 48 -1.87 10.63 8.09
C PRO A 48 -0.78 11.66 7.77
N VAL A 49 0.18 11.86 8.67
CA VAL A 49 1.29 12.80 8.48
C VAL A 49 2.23 12.32 7.36
N LEU A 50 2.51 11.03 7.28
CA LEU A 50 3.28 10.43 6.18
C LEU A 50 2.60 10.70 4.84
N LEU A 51 1.31 10.42 4.72
CA LEU A 51 0.55 10.61 3.49
C LEU A 51 0.39 12.10 3.13
N PHE A 52 0.22 12.96 4.13
CA PHE A 52 0.29 14.40 3.93
C PHE A 52 1.63 14.80 3.29
N LYS A 53 2.74 14.37 3.90
CA LYS A 53 4.08 14.68 3.40
C LYS A 53 4.31 14.18 1.99
N ASP A 54 3.98 12.91 1.73
CA ASP A 54 4.16 12.28 0.43
C ASP A 54 3.44 13.05 -0.69
N LEU A 55 2.28 13.63 -0.40
CA LEU A 55 1.47 14.36 -1.37
C LEU A 55 1.82 15.86 -1.42
N ALA A 56 2.11 16.49 -0.27
CA ALA A 56 2.41 17.92 -0.18
C ALA A 56 3.73 18.29 -0.87
N THR A 57 4.67 17.36 -0.99
CA THR A 57 5.98 17.57 -1.61
C THR A 57 6.04 17.20 -3.10
N LEU A 58 4.92 16.76 -3.68
CA LEU A 58 4.88 16.45 -5.11
C LEU A 58 4.89 17.74 -5.94
N ASP A 59 5.87 17.86 -6.84
CA ASP A 59 5.90 18.94 -7.83
C ASP A 59 5.39 18.42 -9.19
N PHE A 60 4.36 19.09 -9.71
CA PHE A 60 3.64 18.65 -10.90
C PHE A 60 3.99 19.48 -12.15
N LYS A 61 4.70 20.63 -12.00
CA LYS A 61 4.72 21.65 -13.05
C LYS A 61 5.58 21.30 -14.26
N GLU A 62 6.72 20.63 -14.04
CA GLU A 62 7.71 20.49 -15.13
C GLU A 62 7.50 19.26 -16.02
N ILE A 63 6.77 18.21 -15.57
CA ILE A 63 6.72 16.93 -16.27
C ILE A 63 5.31 16.32 -16.24
N TRP A 64 4.28 17.17 -16.43
CA TRP A 64 2.91 16.67 -16.39
C TRP A 64 2.55 15.85 -17.64
N ASP A 65 2.27 14.57 -17.46
CA ASP A 65 1.75 13.66 -18.49
C ASP A 65 0.34 13.18 -18.10
N THR A 66 -0.68 13.87 -18.61
CA THR A 66 -2.09 13.56 -18.37
C THR A 66 -2.43 12.13 -18.78
N LYS A 67 -1.90 11.64 -19.91
CA LYS A 67 -2.16 10.28 -20.39
C LYS A 67 -1.66 9.23 -19.40
N PHE A 68 -0.46 9.44 -18.86
CA PHE A 68 0.15 8.54 -17.88
C PHE A 68 -0.61 8.54 -16.55
N VAL A 69 -0.95 9.73 -16.02
CA VAL A 69 -1.70 9.87 -14.75
C VAL A 69 -3.09 9.22 -14.87
N LEU A 70 -3.82 9.50 -15.96
CA LEU A 70 -5.13 8.89 -16.20
C LEU A 70 -5.03 7.37 -16.37
N PHE A 71 -4.01 6.88 -17.06
CA PHE A 71 -3.77 5.45 -17.16
C PHE A 71 -3.58 4.81 -15.78
N CYS A 72 -2.71 5.37 -14.93
CA CYS A 72 -2.49 4.88 -13.56
C CYS A 72 -3.79 4.90 -12.75
N PHE A 73 -4.58 5.96 -12.87
CA PHE A 73 -5.86 6.11 -12.18
C PHE A 73 -6.87 5.04 -12.61
N PHE A 74 -7.12 4.88 -13.91
CA PHE A 74 -8.11 3.92 -14.40
C PHE A 74 -7.69 2.47 -14.15
N ILE A 75 -6.40 2.14 -14.35
CA ILE A 75 -5.90 0.79 -14.04
C ILE A 75 -6.02 0.47 -12.55
N THR A 76 -5.84 1.46 -11.68
CA THR A 76 -6.09 1.28 -10.24
C THR A 76 -7.56 0.97 -9.97
N ILE A 77 -8.50 1.69 -10.60
CA ILE A 77 -9.94 1.40 -10.48
C ILE A 77 -10.25 -0.02 -10.97
N PHE A 78 -9.76 -0.39 -12.16
CA PHE A 78 -9.98 -1.73 -12.70
C PHE A 78 -9.40 -2.84 -11.80
N SER A 79 -8.20 -2.62 -11.23
CA SER A 79 -7.60 -3.54 -10.27
C SER A 79 -8.51 -3.74 -9.05
N ILE A 80 -9.06 -2.65 -8.50
CA ILE A 80 -9.98 -2.70 -7.35
C ILE A 80 -11.27 -3.44 -7.71
N LEU A 81 -11.85 -3.15 -8.87
CA LEU A 81 -13.07 -3.82 -9.34
C LEU A 81 -12.85 -5.34 -9.51
N ILE A 82 -11.77 -5.74 -10.17
CA ILE A 82 -11.43 -7.15 -10.38
C ILE A 82 -11.32 -7.88 -9.03
N VAL A 83 -10.54 -7.36 -8.08
CA VAL A 83 -10.38 -8.05 -6.79
C VAL A 83 -11.64 -7.98 -5.93
N THR A 84 -12.47 -6.96 -6.10
CA THR A 84 -13.78 -6.89 -5.45
C THR A 84 -14.68 -8.01 -5.96
N ILE A 85 -14.74 -8.23 -7.27
CA ILE A 85 -15.50 -9.34 -7.88
C ILE A 85 -14.92 -10.68 -7.40
N LEU A 86 -13.61 -10.86 -7.44
CA LEU A 86 -12.96 -12.09 -6.98
C LEU A 86 -13.19 -12.36 -5.48
N SER A 87 -13.35 -11.32 -4.67
CA SER A 87 -13.61 -11.47 -3.23
C SER A 87 -14.95 -12.16 -2.93
N PHE A 88 -15.92 -12.12 -3.85
CA PHE A 88 -17.18 -12.84 -3.69
C PHE A 88 -17.01 -14.37 -3.80
N LEU A 89 -15.90 -14.86 -4.32
CA LEU A 89 -15.57 -16.30 -4.35
C LEU A 89 -14.98 -16.79 -3.03
N LEU A 90 -14.62 -15.90 -2.10
CA LEU A 90 -14.08 -16.29 -0.80
C LEU A 90 -15.13 -17.02 0.03
N LYS A 91 -14.72 -18.14 0.65
CA LYS A 91 -15.56 -18.90 1.59
C LYS A 91 -15.87 -18.10 2.85
N ASN A 92 -14.85 -17.46 3.43
CA ASN A 92 -14.99 -16.61 4.61
C ASN A 92 -15.26 -15.16 4.18
N LYS A 93 -16.52 -14.74 4.27
CA LYS A 93 -16.94 -13.39 3.88
C LYS A 93 -16.38 -12.28 4.78
N LYS A 94 -15.97 -12.61 6.01
CA LYS A 94 -15.34 -11.62 6.92
C LYS A 94 -13.99 -11.13 6.41
N ASN A 95 -13.32 -11.93 5.58
CA ASN A 95 -12.02 -11.60 5.00
C ASN A 95 -12.11 -10.77 3.72
N GLN A 96 -13.31 -10.47 3.19
CA GLN A 96 -13.46 -9.77 1.90
C GLN A 96 -12.77 -8.40 1.89
N GLY A 97 -13.01 -7.56 2.91
CA GLY A 97 -12.40 -6.23 2.97
C GLY A 97 -10.88 -6.28 3.02
N GLU A 98 -10.33 -7.20 3.83
CA GLU A 98 -8.88 -7.40 3.92
C GLU A 98 -8.30 -7.93 2.60
N PHE A 99 -8.95 -8.92 1.98
CA PHE A 99 -8.53 -9.50 0.70
C PHE A 99 -8.48 -8.44 -0.40
N ILE A 100 -9.55 -7.65 -0.53
CA ILE A 100 -9.64 -6.63 -1.57
C ILE A 100 -8.48 -5.64 -1.41
N GLN A 101 -8.37 -4.98 -0.24
CA GLN A 101 -7.35 -3.94 -0.08
C GLN A 101 -5.92 -4.49 -0.15
N ALA A 102 -5.65 -5.66 0.40
CA ALA A 102 -4.32 -6.25 0.38
C ALA A 102 -3.88 -6.67 -1.04
N SER A 103 -4.83 -7.03 -1.90
CA SER A 103 -4.55 -7.44 -3.27
C SER A 103 -4.20 -6.29 -4.20
N TYR A 104 -4.79 -5.08 -4.04
CA TYR A 104 -4.51 -3.98 -4.98
C TYR A 104 -3.49 -2.96 -4.48
N ARG A 105 -3.36 -2.75 -3.16
CA ARG A 105 -2.49 -1.71 -2.62
C ARG A 105 -1.02 -2.05 -2.74
N SER A 106 -0.24 -1.09 -3.20
CA SER A 106 1.21 -1.20 -3.38
C SER A 106 1.97 -0.25 -2.47
N SER A 107 3.18 -0.62 -2.08
CA SER A 107 4.18 0.29 -1.52
C SER A 107 4.82 1.12 -2.64
N ALA A 108 3.98 1.84 -3.40
CA ALA A 108 4.38 2.51 -4.63
C ALA A 108 5.34 3.68 -4.39
N ALA A 109 5.11 4.48 -3.34
CA ALA A 109 5.94 5.64 -3.05
C ALA A 109 7.38 5.23 -2.65
N LEU A 110 7.53 4.34 -1.66
CA LEU A 110 8.86 3.97 -1.15
C LEU A 110 9.64 3.10 -2.15
N LEU A 111 9.04 1.98 -2.58
CA LEU A 111 9.71 1.05 -3.48
C LEU A 111 9.79 1.57 -4.91
N GLY A 112 8.79 2.36 -5.34
CA GLY A 112 8.75 2.91 -6.69
C GLY A 112 9.87 3.89 -6.96
N ILE A 113 9.99 4.90 -6.14
CA ILE A 113 11.04 5.92 -6.28
C ILE A 113 12.42 5.26 -6.24
N ALA A 114 12.67 4.41 -5.23
CA ALA A 114 13.96 3.77 -5.06
C ALA A 114 14.33 2.85 -6.24
N LEU A 115 13.37 2.07 -6.77
CA LEU A 115 13.63 1.19 -7.91
C LEU A 115 13.90 1.99 -9.18
N ILE A 116 13.10 3.01 -9.46
CA ILE A 116 13.26 3.85 -10.65
C ILE A 116 14.60 4.58 -10.60
N GLN A 117 14.98 5.14 -9.45
CA GLN A 117 16.28 5.78 -9.24
C GLN A 117 17.44 4.80 -9.47
N ASN A 118 17.31 3.56 -8.98
CA ASN A 118 18.36 2.54 -9.15
C ASN A 118 18.57 2.16 -10.62
N VAL A 119 17.48 2.11 -11.42
CA VAL A 119 17.55 1.70 -12.83
C VAL A 119 17.93 2.86 -13.76
N TYR A 120 17.42 4.07 -13.51
CA TYR A 120 17.57 5.22 -14.42
C TYR A 120 18.38 6.40 -13.85
N GLY A 121 18.84 6.30 -12.60
CA GLY A 121 19.56 7.39 -11.92
C GLY A 121 18.68 8.56 -11.46
N LYS A 122 17.44 8.64 -11.94
CA LYS A 122 16.44 9.65 -11.55
C LYS A 122 15.05 9.02 -11.56
N ALA A 123 14.13 9.57 -10.77
CA ALA A 123 12.76 9.07 -10.66
C ALA A 123 11.75 10.15 -11.07
N THR A 124 11.69 10.45 -12.37
CA THR A 124 10.88 11.53 -12.93
C THR A 124 9.39 11.16 -13.01
N MET A 125 9.08 9.89 -13.33
CA MET A 125 7.70 9.41 -13.50
C MET A 125 7.07 8.92 -12.19
N ALA A 126 7.85 8.72 -11.14
CA ALA A 126 7.33 8.24 -9.85
C ALA A 126 6.30 9.19 -9.21
N PRO A 127 6.49 10.52 -9.16
CA PRO A 127 5.48 11.45 -8.65
C PRO A 127 4.15 11.34 -9.39
N LEU A 128 4.16 11.25 -10.71
CA LEU A 128 2.95 11.15 -11.53
C LEU A 128 2.20 9.84 -11.29
N MET A 129 2.92 8.72 -11.14
CA MET A 129 2.34 7.43 -10.75
C MET A 129 1.70 7.51 -9.35
N ILE A 130 2.37 8.18 -8.40
CA ILE A 130 1.86 8.35 -7.02
C ILE A 130 0.55 9.14 -7.05
N ILE A 131 0.47 10.25 -7.80
CA ILE A 131 -0.76 11.04 -7.95
C ILE A 131 -1.89 10.22 -8.54
N GLY A 132 -1.62 9.47 -9.61
CA GLY A 132 -2.64 8.66 -10.28
C GLY A 132 -3.13 7.48 -9.45
N SER A 133 -2.40 7.02 -8.44
CA SER A 133 -2.73 5.78 -7.73
C SER A 133 -2.89 5.92 -6.21
N VAL A 134 -1.98 6.59 -5.50
CA VAL A 134 -1.91 6.54 -4.04
C VAL A 134 -3.11 7.19 -3.33
N PRO A 135 -3.63 8.36 -3.75
CA PRO A 135 -4.86 8.90 -3.18
C PRO A 135 -6.02 7.92 -3.32
N LEU A 136 -6.17 7.34 -4.51
CA LEU A 136 -7.21 6.36 -4.80
C LEU A 136 -7.06 5.09 -3.96
N TYR A 137 -5.83 4.59 -3.78
CA TYR A 137 -5.56 3.44 -2.90
C TYR A 137 -6.10 3.64 -1.49
N ASN A 138 -5.87 4.82 -0.92
CA ASN A 138 -6.24 5.10 0.46
C ASN A 138 -7.74 5.39 0.61
N ILE A 139 -8.32 6.18 -0.30
CA ILE A 139 -9.77 6.44 -0.33
C ILE A 139 -10.53 5.13 -0.44
N MET A 140 -10.18 4.31 -1.43
CA MET A 140 -10.85 3.04 -1.67
C MET A 140 -10.60 2.01 -0.57
N ALA A 141 -9.46 2.06 0.14
CA ALA A 141 -9.25 1.20 1.30
C ALA A 141 -10.23 1.54 2.43
N VAL A 142 -10.46 2.82 2.72
CA VAL A 142 -11.45 3.25 3.72
C VAL A 142 -12.85 2.82 3.30
N VAL A 143 -13.22 3.04 2.04
CA VAL A 143 -14.51 2.62 1.48
C VAL A 143 -14.68 1.10 1.61
N VAL A 144 -13.75 0.32 1.08
CA VAL A 144 -13.80 -1.15 1.08
C VAL A 144 -13.88 -1.71 2.50
N LEU A 145 -13.01 -1.27 3.41
CA LEU A 145 -13.03 -1.75 4.80
C LEU A 145 -14.31 -1.38 5.54
N SER A 146 -14.90 -0.21 5.23
CA SER A 146 -16.18 0.18 5.81
C SER A 146 -17.33 -0.66 5.25
N PHE A 147 -17.38 -0.88 3.94
CA PHE A 147 -18.46 -1.65 3.30
C PHE A 147 -18.41 -3.14 3.59
N PHE A 148 -17.22 -3.72 3.68
CA PHE A 148 -17.00 -5.14 3.96
C PHE A 148 -16.62 -5.41 5.42
N SER A 149 -17.05 -4.55 6.35
CA SER A 149 -16.82 -4.74 7.79
C SER A 149 -17.44 -6.04 8.29
N PRO A 150 -16.72 -6.85 9.11
CA PRO A 150 -17.23 -8.10 9.68
C PRO A 150 -18.47 -7.94 10.56
N GLU A 151 -18.64 -6.77 11.17
CA GLU A 151 -19.77 -6.44 12.07
C GLU A 151 -21.04 -5.98 11.32
N ARG A 152 -21.01 -5.99 10.00
CA ARG A 152 -22.08 -5.45 9.17
C ARG A 152 -23.38 -6.24 9.31
N LYS A 153 -24.40 -5.62 9.91
CA LYS A 153 -25.79 -6.13 9.99
C LYS A 153 -26.66 -5.44 8.97
N GLY A 154 -26.72 -5.95 7.74
CA GLY A 154 -27.66 -5.46 6.72
C GLY A 154 -27.32 -4.09 6.10
N ILE A 155 -28.15 -3.61 5.18
CA ILE A 155 -28.03 -2.30 4.53
C ILE A 155 -29.16 -1.42 5.08
N SER A 156 -28.85 -0.47 5.97
CA SER A 156 -29.79 0.55 6.44
C SER A 156 -29.30 1.95 6.07
N LYS A 157 -30.22 2.92 5.98
CA LYS A 157 -29.88 4.33 5.72
C LYS A 157 -28.98 4.91 6.82
N GLU A 158 -29.21 4.52 8.06
CA GLU A 158 -28.39 4.94 9.20
C GLU A 158 -26.95 4.43 9.08
N MET A 159 -26.79 3.22 8.58
CA MET A 159 -25.47 2.64 8.34
C MET A 159 -24.72 3.35 7.20
N TRP A 160 -25.41 3.74 6.14
CA TRP A 160 -24.83 4.55 5.08
C TRP A 160 -24.32 5.90 5.62
N MET A 161 -25.13 6.58 6.43
CA MET A 161 -24.71 7.84 7.07
C MET A 161 -23.54 7.66 8.02
N LYS A 162 -23.53 6.59 8.83
CA LYS A 162 -22.42 6.27 9.74
C LYS A 162 -21.13 5.94 8.96
N THR A 163 -21.24 5.18 7.87
CA THR A 163 -20.11 4.86 6.99
C THR A 163 -19.56 6.13 6.33
N LEU A 164 -20.44 6.97 5.77
CA LEU A 164 -20.04 8.23 5.14
C LEU A 164 -19.36 9.18 6.14
N LYS A 165 -19.93 9.32 7.34
CA LYS A 165 -19.29 10.08 8.42
C LYS A 165 -17.93 9.51 8.77
N GLY A 166 -17.81 8.18 8.92
CA GLY A 166 -16.55 7.51 9.19
C GLY A 166 -15.50 7.71 8.08
N ILE A 167 -15.92 7.78 6.82
CA ILE A 167 -15.05 8.11 5.69
C ILE A 167 -14.55 9.56 5.80
N ILE A 168 -15.46 10.52 5.95
CA ILE A 168 -15.12 11.96 5.99
C ILE A 168 -14.25 12.31 7.21
N THR A 169 -14.46 11.65 8.35
CA THR A 169 -13.68 11.88 9.58
C THR A 169 -12.44 10.99 9.68
N ASN A 170 -12.14 10.20 8.65
CA ASN A 170 -10.96 9.33 8.67
C ASN A 170 -9.67 10.17 8.64
N PRO A 171 -8.77 10.02 9.64
CA PRO A 171 -7.55 10.82 9.73
C PRO A 171 -6.64 10.65 8.50
N ILE A 172 -6.63 9.47 7.89
CA ILE A 172 -5.86 9.19 6.68
C ILE A 172 -6.37 10.04 5.50
N LEU A 173 -7.70 10.09 5.30
CA LEU A 173 -8.29 10.90 4.24
C LEU A 173 -8.09 12.39 4.48
N ILE A 174 -8.15 12.84 5.72
CA ILE A 174 -7.85 14.23 6.10
C ILE A 174 -6.40 14.56 5.72
N GLY A 175 -5.43 13.71 6.08
CA GLY A 175 -4.02 13.89 5.71
C GLY A 175 -3.80 13.96 4.19
N ILE A 176 -4.48 13.10 3.43
CA ILE A 176 -4.43 13.10 1.95
C ILE A 176 -4.99 14.41 1.37
N VAL A 177 -6.18 14.82 1.83
CA VAL A 177 -6.83 16.05 1.32
C VAL A 177 -5.96 17.28 1.62
N ILE A 178 -5.45 17.40 2.84
CA ILE A 178 -4.56 18.52 3.22
C ILE A 178 -3.29 18.49 2.36
N GLY A 179 -2.66 17.32 2.15
CA GLY A 179 -1.45 17.16 1.34
C GLY A 179 -1.68 17.54 -0.12
N LEU A 180 -2.79 17.10 -0.72
CA LEU A 180 -3.16 17.48 -2.08
C LEU A 180 -3.43 18.99 -2.20
N CYS A 181 -4.19 19.57 -1.26
CA CYS A 181 -4.44 21.01 -1.25
C CYS A 181 -3.14 21.80 -1.11
N TRP A 182 -2.22 21.36 -0.24
CA TRP A 182 -0.92 21.99 -0.05
C TRP A 182 -0.12 22.04 -1.34
N SER A 183 -0.04 20.91 -2.02
CA SER A 183 0.67 20.79 -3.30
C SER A 183 0.02 21.61 -4.41
N LEU A 184 -1.31 21.53 -4.57
CA LEU A 184 -2.06 22.27 -5.60
C LEU A 184 -1.97 23.80 -5.41
N LEU A 185 -1.92 24.27 -4.17
CA LEU A 185 -1.73 25.68 -3.83
C LEU A 185 -0.26 26.11 -3.91
N HIS A 186 0.65 25.20 -4.22
CA HIS A 186 2.09 25.43 -4.28
C HIS A 186 2.65 26.11 -3.03
N LEU A 187 2.12 25.73 -1.84
CA LEU A 187 2.55 26.34 -0.60
C LEU A 187 4.00 25.93 -0.28
N PRO A 188 4.88 26.88 0.03
CA PRO A 188 6.24 26.54 0.45
C PRO A 188 6.18 25.76 1.78
N MET A 189 6.99 24.72 1.89
CA MET A 189 7.13 23.98 3.14
C MET A 189 8.35 24.49 3.90
N PRO A 190 8.15 25.23 5.02
CA PRO A 190 9.27 25.70 5.83
C PRO A 190 10.12 24.52 6.32
N THR A 191 11.44 24.68 6.34
CA THR A 191 12.38 23.61 6.71
C THR A 191 12.09 22.98 8.09
N MET A 192 11.65 23.80 9.05
CA MET A 192 11.28 23.29 10.39
C MET A 192 10.06 22.38 10.31
N LEU A 193 9.02 22.78 9.54
CA LEU A 193 7.81 21.99 9.35
C LEU A 193 8.14 20.69 8.61
N ASP A 194 8.92 20.79 7.53
CA ASP A 194 9.35 19.62 6.74
C ASP A 194 10.09 18.58 7.59
N LYS A 195 11.06 19.01 8.41
CA LYS A 195 11.78 18.12 9.33
C LYS A 195 10.85 17.48 10.36
N THR A 196 9.89 18.25 10.89
CA THR A 196 8.95 17.77 11.91
C THR A 196 8.00 16.72 11.32
N VAL A 197 7.34 17.03 10.20
CA VAL A 197 6.41 16.07 9.56
C VAL A 197 7.15 14.84 9.06
N THR A 198 8.37 14.99 8.56
CA THR A 198 9.23 13.86 8.15
C THR A 198 9.55 12.96 9.34
N SER A 199 9.95 13.52 10.48
CA SER A 199 10.26 12.75 11.69
C SER A 199 9.05 11.97 12.20
N ILE A 200 7.87 12.61 12.24
CA ILE A 200 6.63 11.95 12.65
C ILE A 200 6.22 10.87 11.65
N GLY A 201 6.23 11.18 10.36
CA GLY A 201 5.85 10.23 9.30
C GLY A 201 6.73 8.98 9.25
N ASN A 202 8.03 9.14 9.44
CA ASN A 202 9.00 8.04 9.44
C ASN A 202 8.77 7.00 10.54
N VAL A 203 8.06 7.34 11.61
CA VAL A 203 7.67 6.41 12.68
C VAL A 203 6.55 5.45 12.23
N ALA A 204 5.77 5.81 11.22
CA ALA A 204 4.58 5.04 10.80
C ALA A 204 4.93 3.58 10.43
N THR A 205 5.88 3.39 9.54
CA THR A 205 6.22 2.05 9.03
C THR A 205 6.90 1.16 10.08
N PRO A 206 7.96 1.60 10.79
CA PRO A 206 8.60 0.78 11.81
C PRO A 206 7.65 0.36 12.94
N LEU A 207 6.88 1.31 13.49
CA LEU A 207 5.92 1.00 14.54
C LEU A 207 4.79 0.10 14.06
N GLY A 208 4.27 0.33 12.85
CA GLY A 208 3.23 -0.52 12.25
C GLY A 208 3.71 -1.96 12.04
N LEU A 209 4.96 -2.16 11.58
CA LEU A 209 5.57 -3.48 11.42
C LEU A 209 5.79 -4.20 12.75
N MET A 210 6.29 -3.49 13.77
CA MET A 210 6.46 -4.06 15.11
C MET A 210 5.10 -4.44 15.73
N ALA A 211 4.08 -3.56 15.61
CA ALA A 211 2.73 -3.87 16.09
C ALA A 211 2.14 -5.07 15.35
N MET A 212 2.35 -5.18 14.03
CA MET A 212 1.94 -6.33 13.22
C MET A 212 2.64 -7.62 13.69
N GLY A 213 3.95 -7.58 13.90
CA GLY A 213 4.72 -8.72 14.41
C GLY A 213 4.24 -9.18 15.80
N ALA A 214 4.04 -8.24 16.73
CA ALA A 214 3.58 -8.53 18.08
C ALA A 214 2.17 -9.14 18.14
N THR A 215 1.31 -8.82 17.16
CA THR A 215 -0.06 -9.36 17.10
C THR A 215 -0.23 -10.53 16.14
N PHE A 216 0.84 -10.99 15.49
CA PHE A 216 0.78 -12.04 14.49
C PHE A 216 0.38 -13.38 15.09
N ASN A 217 -0.64 -14.02 14.52
CA ASN A 217 -1.16 -15.30 14.97
C ASN A 217 -0.96 -16.37 13.89
N TYR A 218 0.03 -17.24 14.09
CA TYR A 218 0.40 -18.31 13.15
C TYR A 218 -0.76 -19.28 12.85
N LYS A 219 -1.54 -19.66 13.87
CA LYS A 219 -2.63 -20.63 13.69
C LYS A 219 -3.73 -20.05 12.79
N LYS A 220 -4.11 -18.79 13.02
CA LYS A 220 -5.10 -18.11 12.17
C LYS A 220 -4.53 -17.86 10.77
N ALA A 221 -3.26 -17.48 10.65
CA ALA A 221 -2.59 -17.25 9.36
C ALA A 221 -2.58 -18.50 8.49
N LEU A 222 -2.36 -19.69 9.09
CA LEU A 222 -2.44 -20.96 8.36
C LEU A 222 -3.86 -21.29 7.90
N GLY A 223 -4.89 -20.90 8.67
CA GLY A 223 -6.29 -21.04 8.26
C GLY A 223 -6.67 -20.18 7.05
N ASP A 224 -6.05 -19.01 6.92
CA ASP A 224 -6.29 -18.06 5.82
C ASP A 224 -5.19 -18.09 4.73
N LEU A 225 -4.35 -19.14 4.72
CA LEU A 225 -3.21 -19.22 3.80
C LEU A 225 -3.64 -19.24 2.32
N LYS A 226 -4.70 -19.96 1.97
CA LYS A 226 -5.20 -20.03 0.59
C LYS A 226 -5.62 -18.66 0.05
N PRO A 227 -6.50 -17.89 0.72
CA PRO A 227 -6.82 -16.53 0.27
C PRO A 227 -5.62 -15.60 0.30
N ALA A 228 -4.68 -15.75 1.26
CA ALA A 228 -3.47 -14.96 1.31
C ALA A 228 -2.54 -15.22 0.11
N LEU A 229 -2.33 -16.48 -0.27
CA LEU A 229 -1.56 -16.86 -1.46
C LEU A 229 -2.23 -16.35 -2.75
N CYS A 230 -3.56 -16.45 -2.83
CA CYS A 230 -4.32 -15.93 -3.96
C CYS A 230 -4.14 -14.40 -4.09
N ALA A 231 -4.31 -13.65 -3.01
CA ALA A 231 -4.08 -12.20 -2.98
C ALA A 231 -2.64 -11.85 -3.37
N THR A 232 -1.65 -12.58 -2.84
CA THR A 232 -0.23 -12.41 -3.15
C THR A 232 0.07 -12.65 -4.63
N PHE A 233 -0.49 -13.72 -5.20
CA PHE A 233 -0.32 -14.02 -6.62
C PHE A 233 -0.95 -12.96 -7.52
N ILE A 234 -2.19 -12.57 -7.24
CA ILE A 234 -2.88 -11.48 -7.96
C ILE A 234 -2.03 -10.21 -7.91
N LYS A 235 -1.51 -9.86 -6.73
CA LYS A 235 -0.74 -8.66 -6.49
C LYS A 235 0.59 -8.64 -7.23
N LEU A 236 1.37 -9.68 -7.15
CA LEU A 236 2.74 -9.68 -7.67
C LEU A 236 2.84 -10.07 -9.15
N PHE A 237 1.89 -10.87 -9.62
CA PHE A 237 1.92 -11.44 -10.96
C PHE A 237 0.67 -11.12 -11.77
N GLY A 238 -0.52 -11.33 -11.20
CA GLY A 238 -1.79 -11.22 -11.93
C GLY A 238 -2.01 -9.86 -12.57
N PHE A 239 -1.89 -8.77 -11.82
CA PHE A 239 -2.07 -7.43 -12.36
C PHE A 239 -0.97 -7.04 -13.36
N CYS A 240 0.28 -7.44 -13.11
CA CYS A 240 1.35 -7.19 -14.07
C CYS A 240 1.10 -7.92 -15.39
N THR A 241 0.70 -9.20 -15.34
CA THR A 241 0.37 -9.99 -16.54
C THR A 241 -0.79 -9.38 -17.32
N LEU A 242 -1.80 -8.84 -16.62
CA LEU A 242 -2.99 -8.28 -17.27
C LEU A 242 -2.74 -6.88 -17.84
N PHE A 243 -2.09 -6.01 -17.08
CA PHE A 243 -2.04 -4.58 -17.40
C PHE A 243 -0.72 -4.09 -18.00
N LEU A 244 0.41 -4.82 -17.89
CA LEU A 244 1.63 -4.42 -18.60
C LEU A 244 1.51 -4.53 -20.12
N PRO A 245 0.91 -5.60 -20.72
CA PRO A 245 0.66 -5.61 -22.14
C PRO A 245 -0.22 -4.45 -22.61
N LEU A 246 -1.23 -4.08 -21.81
CA LEU A 246 -2.08 -2.93 -22.07
C LEU A 246 -1.28 -1.62 -22.02
N ALA A 247 -0.40 -1.46 -21.02
CA ALA A 247 0.48 -0.30 -20.94
C ALA A 247 1.41 -0.18 -22.16
N ILE A 248 1.97 -1.31 -22.62
CA ILE A 248 2.80 -1.38 -23.82
C ILE A 248 2.00 -1.01 -25.07
N PHE A 249 0.76 -1.47 -25.18
CA PHE A 249 -0.15 -1.11 -26.28
C PHE A 249 -0.45 0.40 -26.30
N PHE A 250 -0.62 1.04 -25.15
CA PHE A 250 -0.78 2.50 -25.02
C PHE A 250 0.51 3.30 -25.29
N GLY A 251 1.62 2.62 -25.55
CA GLY A 251 2.89 3.25 -25.93
C GLY A 251 3.79 3.62 -24.76
N PHE A 252 3.48 3.23 -23.53
CA PHE A 252 4.36 3.46 -22.37
C PHE A 252 5.61 2.59 -22.46
N ARG A 253 6.79 3.20 -22.19
CA ARG A 253 8.11 2.57 -22.29
C ARG A 253 9.01 3.03 -21.14
N GLN A 254 10.13 2.35 -20.98
CA GLN A 254 11.21 2.75 -20.08
C GLN A 254 10.72 3.09 -18.68
N GLU A 255 11.01 4.28 -18.16
CA GLU A 255 10.68 4.72 -16.81
C GLU A 255 9.18 4.63 -16.50
N GLN A 256 8.32 5.02 -17.46
CA GLN A 256 6.86 4.92 -17.30
C GLN A 256 6.42 3.47 -17.06
N LEU A 257 6.98 2.54 -17.82
CA LEU A 257 6.63 1.13 -17.72
C LEU A 257 7.09 0.50 -16.39
N ILE A 258 8.28 0.89 -15.90
CA ILE A 258 8.73 0.49 -14.56
C ILE A 258 7.84 1.08 -13.47
N ALA A 259 7.44 2.36 -13.58
CA ALA A 259 6.54 2.98 -12.62
C ALA A 259 5.19 2.24 -12.56
N ILE A 260 4.58 1.94 -13.73
CA ILE A 260 3.34 1.14 -13.81
C ILE A 260 3.56 -0.25 -13.19
N ARG A 261 4.68 -0.91 -13.50
CA ARG A 261 5.02 -2.22 -12.93
C ARG A 261 5.10 -2.18 -11.39
N VAL A 262 5.73 -1.17 -10.82
CA VAL A 262 5.82 -1.00 -9.36
C VAL A 262 4.45 -0.73 -8.76
N MET A 263 3.66 0.13 -9.38
CA MET A 263 2.28 0.40 -8.98
C MET A 263 1.44 -0.89 -8.92
N LEU A 264 1.56 -1.75 -9.91
CA LEU A 264 0.79 -2.99 -10.02
C LEU A 264 1.33 -4.12 -9.14
N GLY A 265 2.64 -4.32 -9.08
CA GLY A 265 3.27 -5.53 -8.59
C GLY A 265 4.35 -5.36 -7.52
N SER A 266 4.39 -4.26 -6.77
CA SER A 266 5.23 -4.16 -5.56
C SER A 266 4.56 -4.79 -4.34
N ALA A 267 5.32 -5.00 -3.27
CA ALA A 267 4.80 -5.54 -2.01
C ALA A 267 3.62 -4.72 -1.47
N THR A 268 2.69 -5.39 -0.81
CA THR A 268 1.56 -4.74 -0.13
C THR A 268 2.06 -3.90 1.04
N THR A 269 1.57 -2.67 1.13
CA THR A 269 2.01 -1.72 2.16
C THR A 269 1.51 -2.10 3.55
N VAL A 270 2.33 -1.82 4.58
CA VAL A 270 1.99 -2.02 6.01
C VAL A 270 0.75 -1.25 6.44
N SER A 271 0.48 -0.09 5.82
CA SER A 271 -0.74 0.67 6.09
C SER A 271 -2.03 -0.12 5.87
N CYS A 272 -2.01 -1.16 5.00
CA CYS A 272 -3.15 -2.09 4.85
C CYS A 272 -3.50 -2.77 6.16
N TYR A 273 -2.49 -3.30 6.88
CA TYR A 273 -2.69 -3.94 8.18
C TYR A 273 -3.19 -2.94 9.23
N VAL A 274 -2.52 -1.78 9.32
CA VAL A 274 -2.87 -0.74 10.29
C VAL A 274 -4.32 -0.27 10.09
N MET A 275 -4.74 -0.05 8.84
CA MET A 275 -6.12 0.35 8.51
C MET A 275 -7.12 -0.76 8.82
N ALA A 276 -6.87 -2.00 8.37
CA ALA A 276 -7.75 -3.13 8.65
C ALA A 276 -8.01 -3.29 10.15
N LYS A 277 -6.94 -3.28 10.93
CA LYS A 277 -7.03 -3.45 12.39
C LYS A 277 -7.82 -2.34 13.08
N ASN A 278 -7.62 -1.08 12.68
CA ASN A 278 -8.32 0.06 13.28
C ASN A 278 -9.76 0.26 12.76
N MET A 279 -10.12 -0.39 11.65
CA MET A 279 -11.46 -0.37 11.08
C MET A 279 -12.29 -1.61 11.39
N GLY A 280 -11.92 -2.37 12.44
CA GLY A 280 -12.71 -3.48 12.99
C GLY A 280 -12.50 -4.82 12.29
N HIS A 281 -11.47 -4.95 11.46
CA HIS A 281 -11.08 -6.24 10.87
C HIS A 281 -10.06 -6.96 11.74
N GLU A 282 -9.91 -8.27 11.56
CA GLU A 282 -8.94 -9.07 12.34
C GLU A 282 -7.48 -8.74 12.00
N GLY A 283 -7.20 -8.30 10.76
CA GLY A 283 -5.87 -7.97 10.27
C GLY A 283 -4.98 -9.20 9.98
N VAL A 284 -5.50 -10.41 10.16
CA VAL A 284 -4.73 -11.65 10.00
C VAL A 284 -4.40 -11.90 8.53
N LEU A 285 -5.41 -11.81 7.66
CA LEU A 285 -5.20 -11.99 6.22
C LEU A 285 -4.27 -10.91 5.68
N THR A 286 -4.50 -9.66 6.06
CA THR A 286 -3.68 -8.53 5.59
C THR A 286 -2.23 -8.67 6.05
N SER A 287 -1.96 -9.02 7.32
CA SER A 287 -0.59 -9.22 7.81
C SER A 287 0.11 -10.36 7.08
N THR A 288 -0.59 -11.46 6.81
CA THR A 288 -0.05 -12.60 6.05
C THR A 288 0.30 -12.19 4.62
N VAL A 289 -0.58 -11.43 3.93
CA VAL A 289 -0.32 -10.93 2.57
C VAL A 289 0.86 -9.94 2.56
N VAL A 290 0.95 -9.03 3.53
CA VAL A 290 2.11 -8.11 3.65
C VAL A 290 3.41 -8.91 3.76
N MET A 291 3.48 -9.92 4.61
CA MET A 291 4.67 -10.76 4.77
C MET A 291 5.00 -11.52 3.49
N LEU A 292 4.03 -12.22 2.90
CA LEU A 292 4.24 -13.01 1.69
C LEU A 292 4.64 -12.13 0.49
N THR A 293 3.95 -11.01 0.27
CA THR A 293 4.29 -10.11 -0.84
C THR A 293 5.65 -9.48 -0.65
N THR A 294 6.04 -9.13 0.58
CA THR A 294 7.38 -8.59 0.86
C THR A 294 8.46 -9.64 0.58
N LEU A 295 8.25 -10.90 1.01
CA LEU A 295 9.18 -11.99 0.77
C LEU A 295 9.37 -12.30 -0.73
N ILE A 296 8.26 -12.35 -1.48
CA ILE A 296 8.27 -12.77 -2.89
C ILE A 296 8.56 -11.57 -3.81
N SER A 297 8.39 -10.33 -3.35
CA SER A 297 8.52 -9.12 -4.19
C SER A 297 9.89 -9.01 -4.87
N GLY A 298 10.97 -9.38 -4.18
CA GLY A 298 12.31 -9.37 -4.75
C GLY A 298 12.43 -10.25 -6.00
N PHE A 299 11.93 -11.47 -5.91
CA PHE A 299 11.87 -12.37 -7.06
C PHE A 299 10.97 -11.83 -8.17
N SER A 300 9.77 -11.36 -7.81
CA SER A 300 8.82 -10.80 -8.77
C SER A 300 9.37 -9.56 -9.49
N ILE A 301 10.06 -8.67 -8.78
CA ILE A 301 10.72 -7.48 -9.37
C ILE A 301 11.74 -7.92 -10.41
N THR A 302 12.65 -8.79 -10.02
CA THR A 302 13.73 -9.27 -10.90
C THR A 302 13.17 -9.98 -12.14
N MET A 303 12.18 -10.85 -11.96
CA MET A 303 11.54 -11.57 -13.05
C MET A 303 10.89 -10.61 -14.08
N TRP A 304 10.08 -9.64 -13.61
CA TRP A 304 9.42 -8.71 -14.52
C TRP A 304 10.40 -7.75 -15.22
N LEU A 305 11.44 -7.27 -14.52
CA LEU A 305 12.48 -6.46 -15.15
C LEU A 305 13.23 -7.27 -16.23
N TYR A 306 13.54 -8.53 -15.95
CA TYR A 306 14.17 -9.41 -16.93
C TYR A 306 13.30 -9.59 -18.17
N ILE A 307 11.99 -9.89 -17.99
CA ILE A 307 11.03 -10.05 -19.10
C ILE A 307 10.95 -8.77 -19.94
N LEU A 308 10.75 -7.61 -19.30
CA LEU A 308 10.59 -6.34 -20.01
C LEU A 308 11.87 -5.94 -20.74
N LYS A 309 13.04 -6.21 -20.16
CA LYS A 309 14.34 -5.96 -20.81
C LYS A 309 14.59 -6.88 -21.99
N THR A 310 14.28 -8.17 -21.86
CA THR A 310 14.42 -9.16 -22.94
C THR A 310 13.51 -8.83 -24.12
N LEU A 311 12.34 -8.28 -23.87
CA LEU A 311 11.39 -7.83 -24.89
C LEU A 311 11.69 -6.42 -25.43
N GLN A 312 12.79 -5.81 -25.02
CA GLN A 312 13.27 -4.48 -25.46
C GLN A 312 12.27 -3.33 -25.18
N PHE A 313 11.50 -3.42 -24.09
CA PHE A 313 10.61 -2.36 -23.64
C PHE A 313 11.23 -1.41 -22.59
N LEU A 314 12.41 -1.81 -22.07
CA LEU A 314 13.23 -1.04 -21.13
C LEU A 314 14.56 -0.64 -21.74
#